data_b5d5908ae437afcfd79f4d51c81002b7
#
_entry.id   b5d5908ae437afcfd79f4d51c81002b7
#
_cell.length_a   1.000
_cell.length_b   1.000
_cell.length_c   1.000
_cell.angle_alpha   90.00
_cell.angle_beta   90.00
_cell.angle_gamma   90.00
#
_symmetry.space_group_name_H-M   'P 1'
#
loop_
_entity.id
_entity.type
_entity.pdbx_description
1 polymer ?
#
loop_
_entity_poly.entity_id
_entity_poly.type
_entity_poly.pdbx_seq_one_letter_code
_entity_poly.pdbx_strand_id
1 'polypeptide(L)'
;MNDHNATTMLQLRSLIKRNAELILSLDEVPMPEPGPQDVLVQMQAAPLNPSDLGLLFGAADLSTLSASGSSQRPVIRATVPEKLMPGMAARLELSMPVGNEGAGLVVKAGASAEAQALLGKTVALLGGGTYSQYR
;
A
#
# COMPACT_ATOMS: atom_id res chain seq x y z
N MET A 1 11.24 -4.67 -18.68
CA MET A 1 10.46 -5.89 -18.97
C MET A 1 9.12 -5.74 -18.25
N ASN A 2 8.04 -5.56 -18.99
CA ASN A 2 6.71 -5.55 -18.43
C ASN A 2 6.27 -7.01 -18.27
N ASP A 3 6.42 -7.54 -17.08
CA ASP A 3 5.95 -8.89 -16.76
C ASP A 3 4.42 -8.87 -16.61
N HIS A 4 3.71 -8.86 -17.73
CA HIS A 4 2.24 -8.94 -17.76
C HIS A 4 1.70 -10.30 -17.27
N ASN A 5 2.57 -11.20 -16.86
CA ASN A 5 2.26 -12.53 -16.34
C ASN A 5 2.55 -12.68 -14.83
N ALA A 6 2.92 -11.61 -14.14
CA ALA A 6 3.14 -11.68 -12.70
C ALA A 6 1.82 -11.96 -11.99
N THR A 7 1.80 -12.94 -11.12
CA THR A 7 0.63 -13.31 -10.29
C THR A 7 0.59 -12.56 -8.97
N THR A 8 1.68 -11.89 -8.63
CA THR A 8 1.87 -11.13 -7.39
C THR A 8 2.48 -9.76 -7.67
N MET A 9 2.33 -8.85 -6.73
CA MET A 9 2.90 -7.50 -6.74
C MET A 9 3.43 -7.13 -5.37
N LEU A 10 4.27 -6.09 -5.31
CA LEU A 10 4.71 -5.49 -4.05
C LEU A 10 3.74 -4.40 -3.60
N GLN A 11 3.44 -4.39 -2.31
CA GLN A 11 2.61 -3.39 -1.66
C GLN A 11 3.21 -3.02 -0.30
N LEU A 12 3.30 -1.72 -0.02
CA LEU A 12 3.68 -1.25 1.32
C LEU A 12 2.56 -1.54 2.32
N ARG A 13 2.93 -2.22 3.39
CA ARG A 13 2.02 -2.63 4.47
C ARG A 13 2.49 -2.05 5.80
N SER A 14 1.52 -1.74 6.65
CA SER A 14 1.73 -1.29 8.03
C SER A 14 1.07 -2.27 8.98
N LEU A 15 1.83 -2.77 9.95
CA LEU A 15 1.39 -3.73 10.95
C LEU A 15 1.77 -3.22 12.35
N ILE A 16 0.82 -3.22 13.28
CA ILE A 16 1.10 -3.00 14.70
C ILE A 16 0.87 -4.31 15.45
N LYS A 17 1.92 -4.79 16.09
CA LYS A 17 1.89 -6.04 16.85
C LYS A 17 1.49 -5.80 18.30
N ARG A 18 0.98 -6.85 18.96
CA ARG A 18 0.58 -6.81 20.38
C ARG A 18 1.74 -6.47 21.34
N ASN A 19 2.97 -6.74 20.92
CA ASN A 19 4.18 -6.36 21.67
C ASN A 19 4.60 -4.89 21.46
N ALA A 20 3.70 -4.04 20.98
CA ALA A 20 3.92 -2.62 20.74
C ALA A 20 4.97 -2.31 19.64
N GLU A 21 5.19 -3.23 18.72
CA GLU A 21 6.07 -3.01 17.57
C GLU A 21 5.25 -2.60 16.33
N LEU A 22 5.61 -1.47 15.72
CA LEU A 22 5.20 -1.10 14.38
C LEU A 22 6.18 -1.69 13.38
N ILE A 23 5.65 -2.29 12.30
CA ILE A 23 6.44 -2.80 11.17
C ILE A 23 5.88 -2.22 9.88
N LEU A 24 6.75 -1.59 9.09
CA LEU A 24 6.49 -1.24 7.70
C LEU A 24 7.31 -2.16 6.80
N SER A 25 6.67 -2.81 5.86
CA SER A 25 7.32 -3.76 4.95
C SER A 25 6.71 -3.69 3.55
N LEU A 26 7.50 -4.08 2.55
CA LEU A 26 7.01 -4.35 1.20
C LEU A 26 6.63 -5.83 1.13
N ASP A 27 5.35 -6.09 1.20
CA ASP A 27 4.83 -7.45 1.15
C ASP A 27 4.45 -7.83 -0.28
N GLU A 28 4.69 -9.08 -0.60
CA GLU A 28 4.20 -9.68 -1.84
C GLU A 28 2.74 -10.07 -1.65
N VAL A 29 1.87 -9.50 -2.48
CA VAL A 29 0.41 -9.74 -2.43
C VAL A 29 -0.08 -10.17 -3.81
N PRO A 30 -1.23 -10.86 -3.89
CA PRO A 30 -1.81 -11.23 -5.18
C PRO A 30 -2.04 -10.01 -6.08
N MET A 31 -1.75 -10.17 -7.37
CA MET A 31 -2.09 -9.18 -8.39
C MET A 31 -3.61 -9.03 -8.46
N PRO A 32 -4.18 -7.82 -8.37
CA PRO A 32 -5.62 -7.64 -8.52
C PRO A 32 -6.08 -7.99 -9.95
N GLU A 33 -7.22 -8.63 -10.05
CA GLU A 33 -7.91 -8.86 -11.33
C GLU A 33 -9.09 -7.89 -11.43
N PRO A 34 -9.15 -7.05 -12.48
CA PRO A 34 -10.24 -6.11 -12.64
C PRO A 34 -11.57 -6.83 -12.95
N GLY A 35 -12.62 -6.47 -12.22
CA GLY A 35 -13.99 -6.85 -12.56
C GLY A 35 -14.47 -6.18 -13.86
N PRO A 36 -15.72 -6.46 -14.29
CA PRO A 36 -16.21 -5.96 -15.58
C PRO A 36 -16.16 -4.44 -15.76
N GLN A 37 -16.31 -3.67 -14.69
CA GLN A 37 -16.31 -2.20 -14.69
C GLN A 37 -15.02 -1.59 -14.15
N ASP A 38 -14.04 -2.43 -13.76
CA ASP A 38 -12.81 -2.00 -13.14
C ASP A 38 -11.66 -1.88 -14.15
N VAL A 39 -10.61 -1.21 -13.73
CA VAL A 39 -9.33 -1.16 -14.44
C VAL A 39 -8.20 -1.53 -13.50
N LEU A 40 -7.14 -2.12 -14.03
CA LEU A 40 -5.88 -2.31 -13.32
C LEU A 40 -4.92 -1.20 -13.71
N VAL A 41 -4.46 -0.46 -12.72
CA VAL A 41 -3.55 0.67 -12.89
C VAL A 41 -2.15 0.28 -12.43
N GLN A 42 -1.17 0.39 -13.31
CA GLN A 42 0.25 0.34 -12.95
C GLN A 42 0.62 1.69 -12.32
N MET A 43 0.87 1.68 -11.01
CA MET A 43 1.14 2.90 -10.26
C MET A 43 2.47 3.53 -10.67
N GLN A 44 2.45 4.83 -10.94
CA GLN A 44 3.63 5.62 -11.33
C GLN A 44 4.00 6.66 -10.29
N ALA A 45 3.01 7.16 -9.55
CA ALA A 45 3.22 8.14 -8.49
C ALA A 45 2.12 8.05 -7.44
N ALA A 46 2.48 8.31 -6.20
CA ALA A 46 1.55 8.51 -5.10
C ALA A 46 2.10 9.63 -4.20
N PRO A 47 1.28 10.62 -3.81
CA PRO A 47 1.72 11.67 -2.89
C PRO A 47 1.85 11.11 -1.47
N LEU A 48 2.67 11.77 -0.66
CA LEU A 48 2.73 11.55 0.76
C LEU A 48 1.94 12.66 1.46
N ASN A 49 0.69 12.37 1.83
CA ASN A 49 -0.18 13.30 2.51
C ASN A 49 -0.08 13.17 4.04
N PRO A 50 -0.43 14.20 4.82
CA PRO A 50 -0.51 14.06 6.28
C PRO A 50 -1.41 12.92 6.75
N SER A 51 -2.51 12.63 6.02
CA SER A 51 -3.41 11.51 6.31
C SER A 51 -2.75 10.13 6.16
N ASP A 52 -1.73 10.00 5.31
CA ASP A 52 -0.97 8.76 5.15
C ASP A 52 -0.10 8.45 6.37
N LEU A 53 0.39 9.49 7.07
CA LEU A 53 1.26 9.32 8.23
C LEU A 53 0.58 8.57 9.37
N GLY A 54 -0.72 8.77 9.56
CA GLY A 54 -1.50 8.06 10.57
C GLY A 54 -1.52 6.55 10.31
N LEU A 55 -1.62 6.13 9.07
CA LEU A 55 -1.60 4.72 8.69
C LEU A 55 -0.18 4.16 8.64
N LEU A 56 0.79 4.95 8.16
CA LEU A 56 2.20 4.56 8.13
C LEU A 56 2.74 4.31 9.53
N PHE A 57 2.66 5.31 10.39
CA PHE A 57 3.34 5.29 11.68
C PHE A 57 2.39 5.16 12.87
N GLY A 58 1.12 5.53 12.71
CA GLY A 58 0.17 5.53 13.80
C GLY A 58 0.67 6.39 14.98
N ALA A 59 0.72 5.77 16.16
CA ALA A 59 1.21 6.39 17.39
C ALA A 59 2.66 5.99 17.73
N ALA A 60 3.45 5.50 16.76
CA ALA A 60 4.81 5.04 17.00
C ALA A 60 5.75 6.21 17.38
N ASP A 61 6.68 5.94 18.27
CA ASP A 61 7.77 6.86 18.59
C ASP A 61 8.83 6.80 17.49
N LEU A 62 8.90 7.84 16.67
CA LEU A 62 9.81 7.89 15.53
C LEU A 62 11.29 7.97 15.94
N SER A 63 11.60 8.32 17.19
CA SER A 63 12.98 8.25 17.70
C SER A 63 13.51 6.82 17.84
N THR A 64 12.60 5.83 17.83
CA THR A 64 12.93 4.40 17.92
C THR A 64 13.05 3.72 16.54
N LEU A 65 12.97 4.48 15.45
CA LEU A 65 13.04 3.92 14.09
C LEU A 65 14.33 3.14 13.89
N SER A 66 14.19 1.95 13.33
CA SER A 66 15.29 1.12 12.86
C SER A 66 14.96 0.55 11.49
N ALA A 67 15.97 0.36 10.67
CA ALA A 67 15.85 -0.22 9.33
C ALA A 67 16.60 -1.55 9.24
N SER A 68 16.03 -2.49 8.53
CA SER A 68 16.60 -3.81 8.24
C SER A 68 16.13 -4.29 6.86
N GLY A 69 16.43 -5.54 6.52
CA GLY A 69 16.10 -6.10 5.22
C GLY A 69 17.12 -5.74 4.14
N SER A 70 16.75 -5.87 2.88
CA SER A 70 17.59 -5.53 1.74
C SER A 70 17.19 -4.17 1.14
N SER A 71 18.00 -3.65 0.21
CA SER A 71 17.65 -2.43 -0.52
C SER A 71 16.37 -2.58 -1.36
N GLN A 72 16.07 -3.80 -1.83
CA GLN A 72 14.86 -4.11 -2.59
C GLN A 72 13.65 -4.42 -1.70
N ARG A 73 13.88 -4.90 -0.47
CA ARG A 73 12.87 -5.26 0.51
C ARG A 73 13.24 -4.68 1.89
N PRO A 74 13.25 -3.35 2.03
CA PRO A 74 13.50 -2.71 3.32
C PRO A 74 12.36 -2.99 4.29
N VAL A 75 12.71 -3.13 5.56
CA VAL A 75 11.77 -3.24 6.67
C VAL A 75 12.10 -2.16 7.68
N ILE A 76 11.11 -1.38 8.07
CA ILE A 76 11.23 -0.35 9.10
C ILE A 76 10.46 -0.80 10.33
N ARG A 77 11.06 -0.61 11.49
CA ARG A 77 10.44 -0.90 12.79
C ARG A 77 10.50 0.32 13.69
N ALA A 78 9.49 0.48 14.53
CA ALA A 78 9.43 1.47 15.59
C ALA A 78 8.62 0.94 16.76
N THR A 79 8.75 1.55 17.93
CA THR A 79 7.98 1.18 19.12
C THR A 79 6.78 2.11 19.27
N VAL A 80 5.61 1.54 19.54
CA VAL A 80 4.42 2.30 19.96
C VAL A 80 4.47 2.42 21.48
N PRO A 81 4.45 3.65 22.05
CA PRO A 81 4.40 3.81 23.50
C PRO A 81 3.21 3.05 24.12
N GLU A 82 3.45 2.33 25.20
CA GLU A 82 2.46 1.46 25.82
C GLU A 82 1.14 2.20 26.14
N LYS A 83 1.24 3.44 26.61
CA LYS A 83 0.09 4.31 26.91
C LYS A 83 -0.80 4.62 25.70
N LEU A 84 -0.26 4.48 24.47
CA LEU A 84 -0.98 4.75 23.22
C LEU A 84 -1.53 3.47 22.56
N MET A 85 -1.12 2.30 23.03
CA MET A 85 -1.58 1.02 22.51
C MET A 85 -3.11 0.81 22.54
N PRO A 86 -3.85 1.27 23.56
CA PRO A 86 -5.31 1.17 23.55
C PRO A 86 -5.96 1.84 22.33
N GLY A 87 -5.42 2.98 21.87
CA GLY A 87 -5.88 3.67 20.66
C GLY A 87 -5.59 2.91 19.36
N MET A 88 -4.71 1.92 19.39
CA MET A 88 -4.34 1.10 18.24
C MET A 88 -5.12 -0.24 18.17
N ALA A 89 -6.04 -0.48 19.08
CA ALA A 89 -6.72 -1.77 19.23
C ALA A 89 -7.34 -2.31 17.92
N ALA A 90 -7.94 -1.43 17.11
CA ALA A 90 -8.55 -1.80 15.84
C ALA A 90 -7.54 -2.21 14.74
N ARG A 91 -6.23 -1.96 14.96
CA ARG A 91 -5.16 -2.24 14.00
C ARG A 91 -4.25 -3.37 14.44
N LEU A 92 -4.41 -3.86 15.67
CA LEU A 92 -3.50 -4.89 16.20
C LEU A 92 -3.54 -6.17 15.38
N GLU A 93 -2.37 -6.66 14.99
CA GLU A 93 -2.15 -7.88 14.19
C GLU A 93 -2.83 -7.83 12.81
N LEU A 94 -3.25 -6.64 12.34
CA LEU A 94 -3.77 -6.45 11.00
C LEU A 94 -2.71 -5.79 10.12
N SER A 95 -2.25 -6.50 9.10
CA SER A 95 -1.41 -5.91 8.05
C SER A 95 -2.30 -5.07 7.13
N MET A 96 -2.09 -3.76 7.10
CA MET A 96 -2.93 -2.83 6.37
C MET A 96 -2.18 -2.22 5.18
N PRO A 97 -2.81 -2.13 3.99
CA PRO A 97 -2.24 -1.40 2.87
C PRO A 97 -2.19 0.09 3.17
N VAL A 98 -1.22 0.79 2.60
CA VAL A 98 -0.98 2.22 2.82
C VAL A 98 -1.17 3.00 1.53
N GLY A 99 -1.45 4.30 1.67
CA GLY A 99 -1.69 5.24 0.58
C GLY A 99 -3.16 5.46 0.31
N ASN A 100 -3.54 6.71 -0.01
CA ASN A 100 -4.93 7.13 -0.18
C ASN A 100 -5.24 7.62 -1.60
N GLU A 101 -4.24 7.98 -2.37
CA GLU A 101 -4.40 8.43 -3.76
C GLU A 101 -3.12 8.22 -4.56
N GLY A 102 -3.22 8.34 -5.86
CA GLY A 102 -2.08 8.19 -6.76
C GLY A 102 -2.46 8.38 -8.22
N ALA A 103 -1.51 8.12 -9.08
CA ALA A 103 -1.70 8.15 -10.53
C ALA A 103 -0.88 7.03 -11.20
N GLY A 104 -1.36 6.56 -12.32
CA GLY A 104 -0.68 5.52 -13.07
C GLY A 104 -1.32 5.25 -14.42
N LEU A 105 -0.74 4.29 -15.12
CA LEU A 105 -1.18 3.84 -16.44
C LEU A 105 -2.18 2.68 -16.30
N VAL A 106 -3.31 2.79 -16.98
CA VAL A 106 -4.26 1.67 -17.07
C VAL A 106 -3.69 0.60 -18.00
N VAL A 107 -3.37 -0.57 -17.45
CA VAL A 107 -2.72 -1.68 -18.17
C VAL A 107 -3.65 -2.85 -18.46
N LYS A 108 -4.77 -2.94 -17.74
CA LYS A 108 -5.82 -3.94 -17.97
C LYS A 108 -7.18 -3.32 -17.65
N ALA A 109 -8.20 -3.71 -18.37
CA ALA A 109 -9.56 -3.19 -18.21
C ALA A 109 -10.58 -4.33 -18.28
N GLY A 110 -11.64 -4.20 -17.49
CA GLY A 110 -12.81 -5.05 -17.57
C GLY A 110 -13.60 -4.85 -18.86
N ALA A 111 -14.65 -5.63 -19.05
CA ALA A 111 -15.36 -5.73 -20.32
C ALA A 111 -16.30 -4.54 -20.62
N SER A 112 -16.58 -3.66 -19.65
CA SER A 112 -17.46 -2.51 -19.90
C SER A 112 -16.84 -1.51 -20.88
N ALA A 113 -17.67 -0.79 -21.61
CA ALA A 113 -17.22 0.22 -22.57
C ALA A 113 -16.41 1.35 -21.87
N GLU A 114 -16.84 1.73 -20.68
CA GLU A 114 -16.18 2.76 -19.85
C GLU A 114 -14.80 2.31 -19.40
N ALA A 115 -14.66 1.06 -18.92
CA ALA A 115 -13.37 0.50 -18.52
C ALA A 115 -12.43 0.38 -19.74
N GLN A 116 -12.92 -0.14 -20.86
CA GLN A 116 -12.15 -0.27 -22.09
C GLN A 116 -11.67 1.07 -22.65
N ALA A 117 -12.48 2.13 -22.50
CA ALA A 117 -12.12 3.48 -22.93
C ALA A 117 -10.94 4.08 -22.15
N LEU A 118 -10.62 3.54 -20.97
CA LEU A 118 -9.49 3.97 -20.13
C LEU A 118 -8.19 3.21 -20.42
N LEU A 119 -8.24 2.09 -21.13
CA LEU A 119 -7.06 1.28 -21.41
C LEU A 119 -5.96 2.11 -22.11
N GLY A 120 -4.74 2.05 -21.59
CA GLY A 120 -3.60 2.82 -22.09
C GLY A 120 -3.58 4.29 -21.67
N LYS A 121 -4.54 4.77 -20.90
CA LYS A 121 -4.54 6.14 -20.39
C LYS A 121 -3.89 6.26 -19.03
N THR A 122 -3.29 7.41 -18.77
CA THR A 122 -2.87 7.80 -17.42
C THR A 122 -4.07 8.34 -16.66
N VAL A 123 -4.30 7.83 -15.47
CA VAL A 123 -5.43 8.21 -14.62
C VAL A 123 -4.96 8.57 -13.22
N ALA A 124 -5.69 9.48 -12.58
CA ALA A 124 -5.61 9.67 -11.13
C ALA A 124 -6.64 8.77 -10.45
N LEU A 125 -6.31 8.27 -9.26
CA LEU A 125 -7.21 7.45 -8.47
C LEU A 125 -7.20 7.87 -7.01
N LEU A 126 -8.35 7.72 -6.38
CA LEU A 126 -8.57 7.93 -4.96
C LEU A 126 -9.01 6.60 -4.35
N GLY A 127 -8.38 6.22 -3.25
CA GLY A 127 -8.71 4.97 -2.54
C GLY A 127 -7.49 4.38 -1.85
N GLY A 128 -7.70 3.44 -0.93
CA GLY A 128 -6.64 2.84 -0.14
C GLY A 128 -5.68 1.95 -0.94
N GLY A 129 -4.46 1.79 -0.43
CA GLY A 129 -3.48 0.84 -0.97
C GLY A 129 -2.71 1.33 -2.20
N THR A 130 -2.57 2.64 -2.38
CA THR A 130 -1.88 3.22 -3.55
C THR A 130 -0.35 3.16 -3.47
N TYR A 131 0.23 2.85 -2.31
CA TYR A 131 1.67 2.56 -2.21
C TYR A 131 1.94 1.11 -2.58
N SER A 132 1.73 0.81 -3.86
CA SER A 132 1.84 -0.51 -4.46
C SER A 132 2.31 -0.39 -5.91
N GLN A 133 2.72 -1.50 -6.51
CA GLN A 133 3.07 -1.52 -7.93
C GLN A 133 1.83 -1.41 -8.83
N TYR A 134 0.72 -1.99 -8.39
CA TYR A 134 -0.56 -1.96 -9.11
C TYR A 134 -1.74 -1.71 -8.14
N ARG A 135 -2.81 -1.17 -8.70
CA ARG A 135 -4.05 -0.90 -7.95
C ARG A 135 -5.27 -1.05 -8.87
#